data_7d690f9490be8588f96b1ca19d116842
#
_entry.id   7d690f9490be8588f96b1ca19d116842
#
_cell.length_a   1.000
_cell.length_b   1.000
_cell.length_c   1.000
_cell.angle_alpha   90.00
_cell.angle_beta   90.00
_cell.angle_gamma   90.00
#
_symmetry.space_group_name_H-M   'P 1'
#
loop_
_entity.id
_entity.type
_entity.pdbx_description
1 polymer ?
#
loop_
_entity_poly.entity_id
_entity_poly.type
_entity_poly.pdbx_seq_one_letter_code
_entity_poly.pdbx_strand_id
1 'polypeptide(L)'
;MINSWEIIKELESNNSRLFKEDIIEKNLNYKEFQEGLAMCLDPLVTFGVKQVPESEKNGNGLNWEDFKNSANLLIERESTGHAARDLIINLMNLSKEDQWNNWYRRILIKDLRCGVSEKTVNNVAKKMNLKFRVPVFSCMLAHDGAKHPKKIKGDCLVEYKYDGVRVVAIVKKNKATLYSRNGKIFNNFAHIENALSKPEYNNIVFDGEVMSDDFQALMKQVYRKSGANTEDAYLALFDML
;
A
#
# COMPACT_ATOMS: atom_id res chain seq x y z
N MET A 1 21.75 -2.29 21.63
CA MET A 1 21.14 -2.08 20.30
C MET A 1 19.64 -2.09 20.51
N ILE A 2 18.93 -1.03 20.20
CA ILE A 2 17.46 -0.96 20.35
C ILE A 2 16.84 -1.82 19.26
N ASN A 3 15.87 -2.66 19.61
CA ASN A 3 15.18 -3.53 18.66
C ASN A 3 13.99 -2.79 18.03
N SER A 4 13.59 -3.14 16.80
CA SER A 4 12.49 -2.45 16.09
C SER A 4 11.16 -2.47 16.87
N TRP A 5 10.85 -3.54 17.60
CA TRP A 5 9.62 -3.60 18.42
C TRP A 5 9.67 -2.67 19.65
N GLU A 6 10.84 -2.39 20.20
CA GLU A 6 11.00 -1.39 21.28
C GLU A 6 10.79 0.02 20.75
N ILE A 7 11.29 0.32 19.53
CA ILE A 7 11.05 1.59 18.87
C ILE A 7 9.54 1.80 18.64
N ILE A 8 8.82 0.77 18.20
CA ILE A 8 7.37 0.87 18.01
C ILE A 8 6.64 1.11 19.33
N LYS A 9 7.00 0.41 20.43
CA LYS A 9 6.43 0.67 21.77
C LYS A 9 6.68 2.11 22.21
N GLU A 10 7.86 2.62 21.98
CA GLU A 10 8.19 4.01 22.30
C GLU A 10 7.34 4.99 21.47
N LEU A 11 7.16 4.76 20.17
CA LEU A 11 6.28 5.55 19.31
C LEU A 11 4.80 5.52 19.74
N GLU A 12 4.33 4.43 20.34
CA GLU A 12 2.97 4.31 20.88
C GLU A 12 2.79 5.09 22.18
N SER A 13 3.85 5.29 22.95
CA SER A 13 3.77 5.88 24.30
C SER A 13 3.30 7.34 24.30
N ASN A 14 3.40 8.05 23.17
CA ASN A 14 3.05 9.45 23.08
C ASN A 14 2.47 9.81 21.70
N ASN A 15 1.35 10.52 21.68
CA ASN A 15 0.67 10.92 20.44
C ASN A 15 1.25 12.20 19.81
N SER A 16 2.19 12.89 20.46
CA SER A 16 2.82 14.09 19.92
C SER A 16 3.57 13.80 18.62
N ARG A 17 3.27 14.56 17.58
CA ARG A 17 3.95 14.47 16.30
C ARG A 17 5.46 14.72 16.43
N LEU A 18 5.86 15.75 17.19
CA LEU A 18 7.26 16.09 17.36
C LEU A 18 8.03 14.99 18.08
N PHE A 19 7.39 14.37 19.10
CA PHE A 19 7.97 13.22 19.79
C PHE A 19 8.21 12.05 18.81
N LYS A 20 7.22 11.73 17.98
CA LYS A 20 7.36 10.64 16.99
C LYS A 20 8.42 10.94 15.94
N GLU A 21 8.50 12.18 15.47
CA GLU A 21 9.55 12.62 14.53
C GLU A 21 10.94 12.47 15.15
N ASP A 22 11.14 12.81 16.43
CA ASP A 22 12.41 12.65 17.16
C ASP A 22 12.82 11.18 17.30
N ILE A 23 11.88 10.31 17.69
CA ILE A 23 12.15 8.85 17.79
C ILE A 23 12.51 8.26 16.43
N ILE A 24 11.79 8.65 15.36
CA ILE A 24 12.11 8.20 14.00
C ILE A 24 13.50 8.71 13.60
N GLU A 25 13.83 9.98 13.83
CA GLU A 25 15.13 10.58 13.51
C GLU A 25 16.28 9.82 14.14
N LYS A 26 16.15 9.43 15.41
CA LYS A 26 17.18 8.66 16.15
C LYS A 26 17.40 7.24 15.60
N ASN A 27 16.36 6.64 15.02
CA ASN A 27 16.36 5.21 14.68
C ASN A 27 16.32 4.94 13.17
N LEU A 28 16.08 5.96 12.31
CA LEU A 28 15.86 5.75 10.88
C LEU A 28 17.12 5.27 10.12
N ASN A 29 18.30 5.32 10.70
CA ASN A 29 19.51 4.73 10.12
C ASN A 29 19.59 3.20 10.34
N TYR A 30 18.72 2.64 11.16
CA TYR A 30 18.67 1.19 11.39
C TYR A 30 17.98 0.49 10.23
N LYS A 31 18.71 -0.35 9.50
CA LYS A 31 18.26 -0.95 8.23
C LYS A 31 16.97 -1.77 8.36
N GLU A 32 16.87 -2.62 9.39
CA GLU A 32 15.67 -3.41 9.66
C GLU A 32 14.45 -2.51 9.83
N PHE A 33 14.59 -1.42 10.60
CA PHE A 33 13.51 -0.48 10.83
C PHE A 33 13.08 0.22 9.54
N GLN A 34 14.02 0.68 8.70
CA GLN A 34 13.71 1.25 7.38
C GLN A 34 12.94 0.27 6.49
N GLU A 35 13.46 -0.94 6.33
CA GLU A 35 12.86 -1.97 5.47
C GLU A 35 11.47 -2.35 5.97
N GLY A 36 11.29 -2.53 7.28
CA GLY A 36 9.98 -2.85 7.86
C GLY A 36 8.97 -1.72 7.76
N LEU A 37 9.40 -0.46 7.92
CA LEU A 37 8.55 0.71 7.64
C LEU A 37 8.11 0.73 6.17
N ALA A 38 9.02 0.48 5.23
CA ALA A 38 8.67 0.41 3.81
C ALA A 38 7.68 -0.73 3.55
N MET A 39 7.94 -1.95 4.04
CA MET A 39 7.03 -3.10 3.86
C MET A 39 5.64 -2.84 4.45
N CYS A 40 5.57 -2.16 5.60
CA CYS A 40 4.30 -1.86 6.25
C CYS A 40 3.52 -0.73 5.58
N LEU A 41 4.20 0.37 5.23
CA LEU A 41 3.56 1.61 4.82
C LEU A 41 3.41 1.77 3.31
N ASP A 42 4.18 1.02 2.49
CA ASP A 42 4.03 1.04 1.02
C ASP A 42 2.66 0.46 0.64
N PRO A 43 1.75 1.25 0.04
CA PRO A 43 0.42 0.78 -0.32
C PRO A 43 0.42 -0.30 -1.41
N LEU A 44 1.49 -0.42 -2.21
CA LEU A 44 1.61 -1.43 -3.26
C LEU A 44 2.11 -2.79 -2.70
N VAL A 45 2.66 -2.82 -1.50
CA VAL A 45 3.03 -4.08 -0.83
C VAL A 45 1.78 -4.67 -0.17
N THR A 46 1.44 -5.90 -0.55
CA THR A 46 0.31 -6.64 0.05
C THR A 46 0.73 -8.08 0.34
N PHE A 47 0.43 -8.57 1.53
CA PHE A 47 0.77 -9.94 1.95
C PHE A 47 -0.32 -10.96 1.63
N GLY A 48 -1.54 -10.52 1.27
CA GLY A 48 -2.66 -11.42 0.93
C GLY A 48 -3.22 -12.22 2.09
N VAL A 49 -2.94 -11.83 3.30
CA VAL A 49 -3.42 -12.49 4.51
C VAL A 49 -4.44 -11.63 5.22
N LYS A 50 -5.54 -12.24 5.70
CA LYS A 50 -6.61 -11.53 6.40
C LYS A 50 -6.50 -11.64 7.91
N GLN A 51 -5.93 -12.74 8.40
CA GLN A 51 -5.83 -13.05 9.81
C GLN A 51 -4.37 -13.33 10.16
N VAL A 52 -3.81 -12.53 11.04
CA VAL A 52 -2.48 -12.71 11.62
C VAL A 52 -2.66 -12.71 13.13
N PRO A 53 -2.60 -13.89 13.79
CA PRO A 53 -2.87 -14.02 15.23
C PRO A 53 -1.82 -13.31 16.07
N GLU A 54 -2.18 -12.97 17.29
CA GLU A 54 -1.24 -12.56 18.33
C GLU A 54 -0.58 -13.79 18.94
N SER A 55 0.64 -13.63 19.41
CA SER A 55 1.36 -14.68 20.15
C SER A 55 1.22 -14.46 21.65
N GLU A 56 1.00 -15.54 22.37
CA GLU A 56 1.04 -15.59 23.84
C GLU A 56 2.28 -16.36 24.35
N LYS A 57 3.19 -16.72 23.44
CA LYS A 57 4.36 -17.56 23.73
C LYS A 57 5.63 -16.92 23.20
N ASN A 58 6.73 -17.16 23.91
CA ASN A 58 8.06 -16.79 23.47
C ASN A 58 8.71 -17.93 22.72
N GLY A 59 9.04 -17.70 21.45
CA GLY A 59 10.00 -18.51 20.72
C GLY A 59 11.45 -18.09 21.01
N ASN A 60 12.38 -18.69 20.30
CA ASN A 60 13.82 -18.41 20.45
C ASN A 60 14.23 -17.03 19.89
N GLY A 61 13.37 -16.42 19.10
CA GLY A 61 13.62 -15.19 18.36
C GLY A 61 13.86 -15.48 16.88
N LEU A 62 13.25 -14.67 16.02
CA LEU A 62 13.37 -14.75 14.56
C LEU A 62 14.23 -13.57 14.08
N ASN A 63 15.25 -13.84 13.26
CA ASN A 63 16.02 -12.75 12.68
C ASN A 63 15.26 -12.04 11.55
N TRP A 64 15.68 -10.82 11.24
CA TRP A 64 15.02 -9.98 10.25
C TRP A 64 15.05 -10.57 8.84
N GLU A 65 16.18 -11.12 8.42
CA GLU A 65 16.34 -11.65 7.05
C GLU A 65 15.43 -12.87 6.82
N ASP A 66 15.28 -13.76 7.80
CA ASP A 66 14.36 -14.91 7.69
C ASP A 66 12.90 -14.46 7.64
N PHE A 67 12.53 -13.46 8.48
CA PHE A 67 11.20 -12.86 8.39
C PHE A 67 10.97 -12.22 7.02
N LYS A 68 11.90 -11.40 6.54
CA LYS A 68 11.80 -10.70 5.25
C LYS A 68 11.68 -11.67 4.08
N ASN A 69 12.48 -12.73 4.05
CA ASN A 69 12.41 -13.76 3.01
C ASN A 69 11.04 -14.43 3.00
N SER A 70 10.53 -14.80 4.17
CA SER A 70 9.20 -15.39 4.30
C SER A 70 8.08 -14.41 3.92
N ALA A 71 8.19 -13.16 4.29
CA ALA A 71 7.24 -12.11 3.90
C ALA A 71 7.22 -11.88 2.38
N ASN A 72 8.37 -12.01 1.70
CA ASN A 72 8.47 -11.92 0.24
C ASN A 72 7.71 -13.05 -0.46
N LEU A 73 7.70 -14.29 0.08
CA LEU A 73 6.87 -15.38 -0.45
C LEU A 73 5.38 -15.03 -0.44
N LEU A 74 4.92 -14.27 0.57
CA LEU A 74 3.54 -13.77 0.64
C LEU A 74 3.29 -12.64 -0.37
N ILE A 75 4.24 -11.70 -0.51
CA ILE A 75 4.15 -10.58 -1.46
C ILE A 75 4.09 -11.08 -2.90
N GLU A 76 4.98 -12.01 -3.27
CA GLU A 76 5.06 -12.59 -4.62
C GLU A 76 3.97 -13.64 -4.90
N ARG A 77 3.11 -13.94 -3.89
CA ARG A 77 2.05 -14.95 -3.99
C ARG A 77 2.56 -16.38 -4.21
N GLU A 78 3.79 -16.65 -3.87
CA GLU A 78 4.36 -18.00 -3.87
C GLU A 78 3.78 -18.86 -2.74
N SER A 79 3.41 -18.22 -1.61
CA SER A 79 2.68 -18.85 -0.53
C SER A 79 1.29 -18.22 -0.38
N THR A 80 0.22 -19.02 -0.53
CA THR A 80 -1.17 -18.57 -0.48
C THR A 80 -2.05 -19.56 0.29
N GLY A 81 -3.29 -19.17 0.65
CA GLY A 81 -4.27 -20.03 1.29
C GLY A 81 -3.77 -20.67 2.59
N HIS A 82 -3.80 -22.00 2.67
CA HIS A 82 -3.35 -22.75 3.86
C HIS A 82 -1.84 -22.63 4.08
N ALA A 83 -1.03 -22.73 3.00
CA ALA A 83 0.42 -22.58 3.10
C ALA A 83 0.84 -21.22 3.68
N ALA A 84 0.17 -20.14 3.29
CA ALA A 84 0.42 -18.81 3.87
C ALA A 84 0.06 -18.76 5.37
N ARG A 85 -1.03 -19.43 5.78
CA ARG A 85 -1.42 -19.51 7.19
C ARG A 85 -0.39 -20.28 8.00
N ASP A 86 0.06 -21.44 7.50
CA ASP A 86 1.06 -22.26 8.16
C ASP A 86 2.40 -21.54 8.27
N LEU A 87 2.80 -20.82 7.22
CA LEU A 87 3.99 -19.97 7.24
C LEU A 87 3.90 -18.90 8.34
N ILE A 88 2.77 -18.19 8.47
CA ILE A 88 2.55 -17.17 9.50
C ILE A 88 2.62 -17.77 10.90
N ILE A 89 2.00 -18.93 11.13
CA ILE A 89 2.04 -19.64 12.42
C ILE A 89 3.48 -20.05 12.75
N ASN A 90 4.23 -20.54 11.78
CA ASN A 90 5.63 -20.90 11.97
C ASN A 90 6.48 -19.68 12.36
N LEU A 91 6.35 -18.56 11.65
CA LEU A 91 7.05 -17.31 11.97
C LEU A 91 6.69 -16.81 13.38
N MET A 92 5.41 -16.88 13.74
CA MET A 92 4.93 -16.52 15.07
C MET A 92 5.58 -17.38 16.16
N ASN A 93 5.61 -18.71 15.97
CA ASN A 93 6.17 -19.63 16.95
C ASN A 93 7.69 -19.48 17.13
N LEU A 94 8.40 -19.08 16.07
CA LEU A 94 9.85 -18.80 16.13
C LEU A 94 10.17 -17.48 16.81
N SER A 95 9.29 -16.50 16.72
CA SER A 95 9.51 -15.14 17.24
C SER A 95 9.35 -15.07 18.76
N LYS A 96 10.03 -14.11 19.40
CA LYS A 96 9.66 -13.70 20.75
C LYS A 96 8.29 -13.02 20.72
N GLU A 97 7.52 -13.11 21.79
CA GLU A 97 6.18 -12.54 21.89
C GLU A 97 6.16 -11.05 21.52
N ASP A 98 6.99 -10.24 22.15
CA ASP A 98 7.10 -8.80 21.87
C ASP A 98 7.55 -8.50 20.45
N GLN A 99 8.50 -9.25 19.92
CA GLN A 99 9.01 -9.13 18.56
C GLN A 99 7.91 -9.39 17.54
N TRP A 100 7.10 -10.44 17.76
CA TRP A 100 5.98 -10.77 16.90
C TRP A 100 4.88 -9.72 16.99
N ASN A 101 4.34 -9.51 18.20
CA ASN A 101 3.15 -8.70 18.42
C ASN A 101 3.37 -7.21 18.08
N ASN A 102 4.58 -6.68 18.33
CA ASN A 102 4.85 -5.25 18.17
C ASN A 102 5.65 -4.91 16.91
N TRP A 103 6.10 -5.91 16.14
CA TRP A 103 6.83 -5.63 14.89
C TRP A 103 6.36 -6.49 13.72
N TYR A 104 6.67 -7.77 13.67
CA TYR A 104 6.40 -8.62 12.51
C TYR A 104 4.93 -8.73 12.16
N ARG A 105 4.09 -8.97 13.15
CA ARG A 105 2.64 -9.00 12.97
C ARG A 105 2.11 -7.67 12.43
N ARG A 106 2.59 -6.54 12.95
CA ARG A 106 2.14 -5.20 12.53
C ARG A 106 2.53 -4.90 11.09
N ILE A 107 3.68 -5.37 10.63
CA ILE A 107 4.05 -5.31 9.22
C ILE A 107 3.05 -6.12 8.38
N LEU A 108 2.77 -7.37 8.76
CA LEU A 108 1.89 -8.25 8.01
C LEU A 108 0.43 -7.76 7.94
N ILE A 109 -0.08 -7.13 8.99
CA ILE A 109 -1.42 -6.51 8.99
C ILE A 109 -1.43 -5.11 8.36
N LYS A 110 -0.29 -4.58 7.95
CA LYS A 110 -0.14 -3.25 7.35
C LYS A 110 -0.57 -2.11 8.26
N ASP A 111 -0.39 -2.28 9.58
CA ASP A 111 -0.76 -1.29 10.59
C ASP A 111 0.23 -1.31 11.76
N LEU A 112 1.07 -0.30 11.86
CA LEU A 112 2.05 -0.16 12.95
C LEU A 112 1.40 0.17 14.29
N ARG A 113 0.13 0.58 14.33
CA ARG A 113 -0.64 0.97 15.52
C ARG A 113 0.01 2.08 16.38
N CYS A 114 0.99 2.75 15.86
CA CYS A 114 1.70 3.84 16.56
C CYS A 114 1.40 5.24 15.98
N GLY A 115 0.42 5.37 15.08
CA GLY A 115 0.01 6.64 14.50
C GLY A 115 1.09 7.32 13.65
N VAL A 116 2.03 6.55 13.09
CA VAL A 116 3.06 7.02 12.14
C VAL A 116 2.61 6.70 10.72
N SER A 117 2.65 7.71 9.84
CA SER A 117 2.35 7.56 8.42
C SER A 117 3.61 7.62 7.57
N GLU A 118 3.50 7.18 6.31
CA GLU A 118 4.55 7.32 5.29
C GLU A 118 5.01 8.77 5.14
N LYS A 119 4.10 9.73 5.26
CA LYS A 119 4.42 11.16 5.19
C LYS A 119 5.32 11.61 6.34
N THR A 120 5.05 11.12 7.56
CA THR A 120 5.88 11.43 8.74
C THR A 120 7.29 10.88 8.54
N VAL A 121 7.42 9.61 8.14
CA VAL A 121 8.71 8.96 7.89
C VAL A 121 9.48 9.69 6.78
N ASN A 122 8.83 10.01 5.66
CA ASN A 122 9.46 10.69 4.53
C ASN A 122 9.92 12.11 4.86
N ASN A 123 9.18 12.84 5.71
CA ASN A 123 9.59 14.16 6.17
C ASN A 123 10.86 14.09 7.02
N VAL A 124 10.94 13.14 7.95
CA VAL A 124 12.13 12.91 8.76
C VAL A 124 13.31 12.49 7.89
N ALA A 125 13.12 11.52 6.99
CA ALA A 125 14.16 11.08 6.07
C ALA A 125 14.67 12.21 5.17
N LYS A 126 13.80 13.13 4.74
CA LYS A 126 14.18 14.35 3.99
C LYS A 126 15.01 15.29 4.84
N LYS A 127 14.61 15.53 6.09
CA LYS A 127 15.33 16.38 7.06
C LYS A 127 16.74 15.85 7.32
N MET A 128 16.87 14.51 7.41
CA MET A 128 18.15 13.83 7.60
C MET A 128 18.99 13.69 6.31
N ASN A 129 18.52 14.15 5.17
CA ASN A 129 19.15 13.95 3.85
C ASN A 129 19.39 12.49 3.47
N LEU A 130 18.58 11.56 3.99
CA LEU A 130 18.67 10.15 3.63
C LEU A 130 18.09 9.92 2.22
N LYS A 131 18.65 8.94 1.50
CA LYS A 131 18.07 8.46 0.22
C LYS A 131 16.81 7.62 0.43
N PHE A 132 16.66 7.03 1.62
CA PHE A 132 15.50 6.21 1.96
C PHE A 132 14.19 7.02 1.83
N ARG A 133 13.20 6.41 1.22
CA ARG A 133 11.81 6.89 1.20
C ARG A 133 10.87 5.70 1.24
N VAL A 134 9.79 5.83 1.99
CA VAL A 134 8.63 4.94 1.85
C VAL A 134 7.90 5.35 0.57
N PRO A 135 7.63 4.42 -0.36
CA PRO A 135 6.86 4.74 -1.56
C PRO A 135 5.48 5.30 -1.20
N VAL A 136 5.05 6.30 -1.95
CA VAL A 136 3.74 6.92 -1.78
C VAL A 136 2.96 6.70 -3.07
N PHE A 137 1.82 6.03 -2.97
CA PHE A 137 0.91 5.95 -4.10
C PHE A 137 0.21 7.31 -4.27
N SER A 138 0.46 7.95 -5.38
CA SER A 138 -0.19 9.21 -5.72
C SER A 138 -0.41 9.28 -7.23
N CYS A 139 -1.55 9.84 -7.62
CA CYS A 139 -1.83 10.20 -9.00
C CYS A 139 -1.95 11.72 -9.12
N MET A 140 -1.73 12.22 -10.33
CA MET A 140 -1.91 13.63 -10.63
C MET A 140 -3.38 14.03 -10.43
N LEU A 141 -3.61 15.17 -9.81
CA LEU A 141 -4.94 15.69 -9.54
C LEU A 141 -5.19 16.95 -10.37
N ALA A 142 -6.38 17.03 -10.94
CA ALA A 142 -6.87 18.26 -11.54
C ALA A 142 -7.05 19.36 -10.47
N HIS A 143 -6.68 20.55 -10.80
CA HIS A 143 -6.88 21.74 -9.99
C HIS A 143 -7.84 22.72 -10.67
N ASP A 144 -8.54 23.50 -9.87
CA ASP A 144 -9.38 24.59 -10.37
C ASP A 144 -8.50 25.65 -11.08
N GLY A 145 -8.64 25.75 -12.40
CA GLY A 145 -7.84 26.69 -13.21
C GLY A 145 -8.02 28.16 -12.80
N ALA A 146 -9.19 28.54 -12.29
CA ALA A 146 -9.43 29.88 -11.79
C ALA A 146 -8.54 30.24 -10.59
N LYS A 147 -8.15 29.24 -9.80
CA LYS A 147 -7.21 29.42 -8.66
C LYS A 147 -5.74 29.41 -9.08
N HIS A 148 -5.45 28.97 -10.31
CA HIS A 148 -4.09 28.82 -10.82
C HIS A 148 -3.86 29.45 -12.19
N PRO A 149 -4.33 30.70 -12.48
CA PRO A 149 -4.29 31.30 -13.81
C PRO A 149 -2.86 31.43 -14.36
N LYS A 150 -1.87 31.54 -13.49
CA LYS A 150 -0.45 31.63 -13.88
C LYS A 150 0.11 30.32 -14.45
N LYS A 151 -0.56 29.18 -14.23
CA LYS A 151 -0.15 27.87 -14.76
C LYS A 151 -0.74 27.59 -16.15
N ILE A 152 -1.79 28.30 -16.53
CA ILE A 152 -2.45 28.16 -17.83
C ILE A 152 -1.79 29.17 -18.78
N LYS A 153 -0.78 28.74 -19.55
CA LYS A 153 -0.03 29.60 -20.48
C LYS A 153 0.25 28.85 -21.77
N GLY A 154 0.15 29.56 -22.89
CA GLY A 154 0.39 29.00 -24.22
C GLY A 154 -0.72 28.05 -24.68
N ASP A 155 -0.38 27.13 -25.56
CA ASP A 155 -1.31 26.13 -26.07
C ASP A 155 -1.73 25.15 -24.96
N CYS A 156 -3.03 24.84 -24.92
CA CYS A 156 -3.63 23.94 -23.92
C CYS A 156 -4.41 22.82 -24.63
N LEU A 157 -4.29 21.61 -24.11
CA LEU A 157 -5.20 20.50 -24.48
C LEU A 157 -6.49 20.64 -23.65
N VAL A 158 -7.62 20.43 -24.31
CA VAL A 158 -8.93 20.42 -23.65
C VAL A 158 -9.50 19.01 -23.75
N GLU A 159 -9.82 18.42 -22.63
CA GLU A 159 -10.32 17.06 -22.52
C GLU A 159 -11.62 17.02 -21.74
N TYR A 160 -12.42 15.97 -21.95
CA TYR A 160 -13.59 15.73 -21.12
C TYR A 160 -13.19 15.41 -19.69
N LYS A 161 -13.79 16.08 -18.73
CA LYS A 161 -13.74 15.66 -17.33
C LYS A 161 -14.81 14.61 -17.10
N TYR A 162 -14.37 13.36 -17.09
CA TYR A 162 -15.25 12.26 -16.71
C TYR A 162 -15.67 12.37 -15.24
N ASP A 163 -16.89 11.92 -14.95
CA ASP A 163 -17.44 11.89 -13.59
C ASP A 163 -17.78 10.45 -13.21
N GLY A 164 -16.79 9.76 -12.77
CA GLY A 164 -16.82 8.34 -12.42
C GLY A 164 -15.95 8.03 -11.21
N VAL A 165 -15.26 6.91 -11.24
CA VAL A 165 -14.35 6.47 -10.20
C VAL A 165 -12.93 6.36 -10.76
N ARG A 166 -12.02 7.23 -10.30
CA ARG A 166 -10.64 7.20 -10.73
C ARG A 166 -10.00 5.83 -10.48
N VAL A 167 -9.42 5.28 -11.51
CA VAL A 167 -8.69 4.01 -11.48
C VAL A 167 -7.32 4.20 -12.10
N VAL A 168 -6.30 3.75 -11.37
CA VAL A 168 -4.95 3.56 -11.89
C VAL A 168 -4.72 2.05 -12.05
N ALA A 169 -4.59 1.58 -13.28
CA ALA A 169 -4.32 0.18 -13.57
C ALA A 169 -2.83 -0.04 -13.80
N ILE A 170 -2.21 -0.88 -12.99
CA ILE A 170 -0.79 -1.25 -13.12
C ILE A 170 -0.70 -2.66 -13.67
N VAL A 171 -0.06 -2.82 -14.82
CA VAL A 171 0.14 -4.12 -15.45
C VAL A 171 1.55 -4.62 -15.20
N LYS A 172 1.67 -5.72 -14.44
CA LYS A 172 2.94 -6.40 -14.15
C LYS A 172 2.80 -7.91 -14.36
N LYS A 173 3.82 -8.54 -14.94
CA LYS A 173 3.81 -9.99 -15.23
C LYS A 173 2.53 -10.38 -15.99
N ASN A 174 2.12 -9.57 -16.96
CA ASN A 174 0.90 -9.71 -17.77
C ASN A 174 -0.41 -9.76 -16.97
N LYS A 175 -0.41 -9.18 -15.78
CA LYS A 175 -1.59 -9.08 -14.93
C LYS A 175 -1.84 -7.63 -14.56
N ALA A 176 -3.04 -7.15 -14.85
CA ALA A 176 -3.51 -5.84 -14.39
C ALA A 176 -4.01 -5.91 -12.95
N THR A 177 -3.71 -4.88 -12.19
CA THR A 177 -4.31 -4.65 -10.87
C THR A 177 -4.83 -3.23 -10.84
N LEU A 178 -6.09 -3.07 -10.47
CA LEU A 178 -6.78 -1.78 -10.44
C LEU A 178 -6.68 -1.16 -9.06
N TYR A 179 -6.24 0.09 -9.00
CA TYR A 179 -6.08 0.85 -7.76
C TYR A 179 -6.95 2.08 -7.77
N SER A 180 -7.54 2.41 -6.62
CA SER A 180 -8.17 3.69 -6.40
C SER A 180 -7.12 4.81 -6.34
N ARG A 181 -7.56 6.06 -6.40
CA ARG A 181 -6.74 7.26 -6.21
C ARG A 181 -5.84 7.22 -4.96
N ASN A 182 -6.21 6.46 -3.95
CA ASN A 182 -5.49 6.34 -2.68
C ASN A 182 -4.71 5.01 -2.55
N GLY A 183 -4.52 4.27 -3.65
CA GLY A 183 -3.78 3.00 -3.65
C GLY A 183 -4.55 1.79 -3.11
N LYS A 184 -5.87 1.88 -2.88
CA LYS A 184 -6.69 0.72 -2.50
C LYS A 184 -7.03 -0.10 -3.73
N ILE A 185 -6.86 -1.41 -3.64
CA ILE A 185 -7.21 -2.33 -4.74
C ILE A 185 -8.73 -2.40 -4.91
N PHE A 186 -9.17 -2.32 -6.16
CA PHE A 186 -10.52 -2.66 -6.58
C PHE A 186 -10.58 -4.13 -7.01
N ASN A 187 -11.56 -4.88 -6.50
CA ASN A 187 -11.73 -6.31 -6.82
C ASN A 187 -13.01 -6.58 -7.63
N ASN A 188 -13.75 -5.53 -7.99
CA ASN A 188 -15.11 -5.67 -8.54
C ASN A 188 -15.18 -5.46 -10.06
N PHE A 189 -14.03 -5.26 -10.74
CA PHE A 189 -13.96 -4.96 -12.17
C PHE A 189 -13.13 -6.00 -12.92
N ALA A 190 -13.42 -7.27 -12.70
CA ALA A 190 -12.66 -8.38 -13.29
C ALA A 190 -12.60 -8.33 -14.83
N HIS A 191 -13.65 -7.88 -15.49
CA HIS A 191 -13.69 -7.72 -16.95
C HIS A 191 -12.68 -6.65 -17.42
N ILE A 192 -12.52 -5.53 -16.69
CA ILE A 192 -11.53 -4.49 -17.00
C ILE A 192 -10.11 -5.03 -16.72
N GLU A 193 -9.90 -5.70 -15.60
CA GLU A 193 -8.61 -6.34 -15.29
C GLU A 193 -8.21 -7.33 -16.39
N ASN A 194 -9.15 -8.19 -16.83
CA ASN A 194 -8.90 -9.16 -17.90
C ASN A 194 -8.59 -8.48 -19.24
N ALA A 195 -9.31 -7.40 -19.58
CA ALA A 195 -9.09 -6.65 -20.81
C ALA A 195 -7.69 -6.01 -20.87
N LEU A 196 -7.14 -5.60 -19.73
CA LEU A 196 -5.82 -4.98 -19.60
C LEU A 196 -4.70 -6.01 -19.34
N SER A 197 -5.03 -7.24 -18.93
CA SER A 197 -4.05 -8.29 -18.61
C SER A 197 -3.49 -8.96 -19.86
N LYS A 198 -2.83 -8.16 -20.72
CA LYS A 198 -2.27 -8.64 -21.98
C LYS A 198 -0.76 -8.45 -22.02
N PRO A 199 0.00 -9.33 -22.73
CA PRO A 199 1.45 -9.21 -22.82
C PRO A 199 1.94 -7.86 -23.35
N GLU A 200 1.24 -7.29 -24.33
CA GLU A 200 1.58 -6.00 -24.92
C GLU A 200 1.45 -4.82 -23.96
N TYR A 201 0.70 -4.98 -22.88
CA TYR A 201 0.52 -3.95 -21.84
C TYR A 201 1.43 -4.16 -20.63
N ASN A 202 2.33 -5.14 -20.66
CA ASN A 202 3.20 -5.43 -19.53
C ASN A 202 4.12 -4.24 -19.20
N ASN A 203 4.20 -3.86 -17.92
CA ASN A 203 4.91 -2.71 -17.39
C ASN A 203 4.33 -1.34 -17.78
N ILE A 204 3.06 -1.30 -18.21
CA ILE A 204 2.32 -0.06 -18.46
C ILE A 204 1.45 0.27 -17.26
N VAL A 205 1.32 1.56 -17.00
CA VAL A 205 0.34 2.12 -16.06
C VAL A 205 -0.69 2.88 -16.87
N PHE A 206 -1.96 2.49 -16.73
CA PHE A 206 -3.10 3.20 -17.32
C PHE A 206 -3.77 4.04 -16.25
N ASP A 207 -4.07 5.27 -16.57
CA ASP A 207 -4.80 6.19 -15.72
C ASP A 207 -6.12 6.57 -16.37
N GLY A 208 -7.22 6.37 -15.67
CA GLY A 208 -8.54 6.52 -16.23
C GLY A 208 -9.63 6.66 -15.19
N GLU A 209 -10.84 6.72 -15.68
CA GLU A 209 -12.06 6.80 -14.89
C GLU A 209 -12.96 5.62 -15.22
N VAL A 210 -13.36 4.83 -14.22
CA VAL A 210 -14.41 3.83 -14.43
C VAL A 210 -15.75 4.53 -14.46
N MET A 211 -16.45 4.30 -15.56
CA MET A 211 -17.75 4.89 -15.90
C MET A 211 -18.80 3.81 -15.96
N SER A 212 -20.06 4.18 -15.76
CA SER A 212 -21.26 3.39 -15.99
C SER A 212 -22.41 4.35 -16.33
N ASP A 213 -23.48 3.84 -16.87
CA ASP A 213 -24.67 4.64 -17.22
C ASP A 213 -25.32 5.28 -15.97
N ASP A 214 -25.19 4.65 -14.80
CA ASP A 214 -25.64 5.19 -13.51
C ASP A 214 -24.50 5.30 -12.51
N PHE A 215 -24.00 6.52 -12.29
CA PHE A 215 -22.95 6.81 -11.33
C PHE A 215 -23.30 6.40 -9.89
N GLN A 216 -24.55 6.59 -9.45
CA GLN A 216 -24.94 6.22 -8.08
C GLN A 216 -24.98 4.69 -7.91
N ALA A 217 -25.44 3.96 -8.92
CA ALA A 217 -25.39 2.51 -8.94
C ALA A 217 -23.95 2.01 -8.93
N LEU A 218 -23.06 2.62 -9.75
CA LEU A 218 -21.63 2.32 -9.77
C LEU A 218 -21.01 2.48 -8.37
N MET A 219 -21.24 3.61 -7.71
CA MET A 219 -20.66 3.88 -6.37
C MET A 219 -21.11 2.85 -5.32
N LYS A 220 -22.31 2.31 -5.40
CA LYS A 220 -22.79 1.23 -4.53
C LYS A 220 -22.08 -0.09 -4.79
N GLN A 221 -21.58 -0.32 -6.00
CA GLN A 221 -20.91 -1.56 -6.40
C GLN A 221 -19.40 -1.54 -6.18
N VAL A 222 -18.75 -0.38 -6.29
CA VAL A 222 -17.27 -0.21 -6.24
C VAL A 222 -16.64 -0.86 -5.02
N TYR A 223 -17.25 -0.71 -3.84
CA TYR A 223 -16.72 -1.22 -2.57
C TYR A 223 -17.53 -2.38 -1.99
N ARG A 224 -18.43 -2.95 -2.78
CA ARG A 224 -19.26 -4.07 -2.33
C ARG A 224 -18.41 -5.32 -2.12
N LYS A 225 -18.59 -6.00 -0.96
CA LYS A 225 -17.76 -7.15 -0.57
C LYS A 225 -18.10 -8.45 -1.31
N SER A 226 -19.34 -8.56 -1.82
CA SER A 226 -19.81 -9.75 -2.55
C SER A 226 -21.02 -9.39 -3.42
N GLY A 227 -21.20 -10.09 -4.55
CA GLY A 227 -22.33 -9.92 -5.45
C GLY A 227 -22.37 -8.53 -6.10
N ALA A 228 -21.21 -7.92 -6.38
CA ALA A 228 -21.14 -6.71 -7.18
C ALA A 228 -21.53 -7.04 -8.63
N ASN A 229 -22.42 -6.21 -9.19
CA ASN A 229 -22.73 -6.23 -10.63
C ASN A 229 -22.11 -4.97 -11.24
N THR A 230 -21.08 -5.15 -12.07
CA THR A 230 -20.30 -4.09 -12.71
C THR A 230 -20.08 -4.36 -14.20
N GLU A 231 -20.87 -5.24 -14.80
CA GLU A 231 -20.71 -5.65 -16.21
C GLU A 231 -20.91 -4.50 -17.20
N ASP A 232 -21.72 -3.51 -16.84
CA ASP A 232 -21.97 -2.28 -17.58
C ASP A 232 -20.87 -1.22 -17.41
N ALA A 233 -19.95 -1.44 -16.47
CA ALA A 233 -18.86 -0.49 -16.22
C ALA A 233 -17.75 -0.63 -17.26
N TYR A 234 -17.22 0.49 -17.72
CA TYR A 234 -16.09 0.56 -18.63
C TYR A 234 -15.03 1.54 -18.12
N LEU A 235 -13.79 1.37 -18.57
CA LEU A 235 -12.69 2.26 -18.24
C LEU A 235 -12.46 3.27 -19.36
N ALA A 236 -12.73 4.55 -19.09
CA ALA A 236 -12.34 5.66 -19.94
C ALA A 236 -10.90 6.04 -19.61
N LEU A 237 -9.98 5.75 -20.53
CA LEU A 237 -8.55 6.07 -20.37
C LEU A 237 -8.29 7.51 -20.79
N PHE A 238 -7.46 8.21 -20.05
CA PHE A 238 -6.98 9.56 -20.38
C PHE A 238 -5.46 9.71 -20.24
N ASP A 239 -4.75 8.77 -19.65
CA ASP A 239 -3.29 8.78 -19.63
C ASP A 239 -2.70 7.36 -19.60
N MET A 240 -1.46 7.25 -20.08
CA MET A 240 -0.68 6.01 -20.13
C MET A 240 0.80 6.31 -19.88
N LEU A 241 1.38 5.61 -18.91
CA LEU A 241 2.75 5.79 -18.42
C LEU A 241 3.56 4.50 -18.53
#